data_ecf5b8ceb400d26c9bf07e481e01e0e8
#
_entry.id   ecf5b8ceb400d26c9bf07e481e01e0e8
#
_cell.length_a   1.000
_cell.length_b   1.000
_cell.length_c   1.000
_cell.angle_alpha   90.00
_cell.angle_beta   90.00
_cell.angle_gamma   90.00
#
_symmetry.space_group_name_H-M   'P 1'
#
loop_
_entity.id
_entity.type
_entity.pdbx_description
1 polymer ?
#
loop_
_entity_poly.entity_id
_entity_poly.type
_entity_poly.pdbx_seq_one_letter_code
_entity_poly.pdbx_strand_id
1 'polypeptide(L)'
;MGSLGADQLEWVEDDVKGLSASTPIVVFAHIPLWAVYPEWGWGTQDSAQALGYLRRFGSVTVLNGHIHQIMQKVEGNVSFHTAMATAFPQPVPGTAPSAGPLAVPADELRRVLGITNVNYMAGGHHLAVVDASLAGTPAEESIPILKAAAATAASKASSQAPTKTQTPQAQAAPASGDSSSGEVAQVSIDNFAFTPQKLTVKRGTSISWTNHDDIPHTVDQDDHIFSSSVLDTNQKFQHTFTDPGQFLYYCRLHPKMTGTVVVE
;
A
#
# COMPACT_ATOMS: atom_id res chain seq x y z
N MET A 1 -9.40 3.90 8.44
CA MET A 1 -8.48 4.62 9.34
C MET A 1 -7.71 3.61 10.17
N GLY A 2 -6.42 3.89 10.46
CA GLY A 2 -5.62 3.09 11.36
C GLY A 2 -6.01 3.27 12.82
N SER A 3 -5.45 2.44 13.70
CA SER A 3 -5.54 2.58 15.15
C SER A 3 -4.21 2.12 15.75
N LEU A 4 -3.75 2.79 16.78
CA LEU A 4 -2.59 2.39 17.56
C LEU A 4 -2.94 1.22 18.49
N GLY A 5 -4.14 1.29 19.10
CA GLY A 5 -4.57 0.35 20.12
C GLY A 5 -3.95 0.60 21.49
N ALA A 6 -4.46 -0.12 22.50
CA ALA A 6 -4.10 0.13 23.89
C ALA A 6 -2.60 -0.05 24.16
N ASP A 7 -2.00 -1.11 23.64
CA ASP A 7 -0.60 -1.44 23.91
C ASP A 7 0.37 -0.40 23.38
N GLN A 8 0.12 0.14 22.15
CA GLN A 8 0.96 1.20 21.61
C GLN A 8 0.73 2.54 22.30
N LEU A 9 -0.50 2.83 22.72
CA LEU A 9 -0.80 4.04 23.49
C LEU A 9 -0.10 4.02 24.86
N GLU A 10 -0.14 2.90 25.56
CA GLU A 10 0.57 2.70 26.83
C GLU A 10 2.09 2.81 26.63
N TRP A 11 2.61 2.21 25.56
CA TRP A 11 4.03 2.32 25.22
C TRP A 11 4.45 3.78 24.97
N VAL A 12 3.67 4.57 24.22
CA VAL A 12 3.97 6.00 23.98
C VAL A 12 3.97 6.78 25.28
N GLU A 13 2.99 6.54 26.16
CA GLU A 13 2.91 7.20 27.47
C GLU A 13 4.14 6.90 28.29
N ASP A 14 4.51 5.62 28.40
CA ASP A 14 5.66 5.14 29.16
C ASP A 14 7.00 5.66 28.63
N ASP A 15 7.16 5.70 27.31
CA ASP A 15 8.39 6.15 26.66
C ASP A 15 8.69 7.64 26.94
N VAL A 16 7.65 8.45 27.04
CA VAL A 16 7.84 9.89 27.24
C VAL A 16 7.69 10.37 28.68
N LYS A 17 7.08 9.59 29.59
CA LYS A 17 6.70 10.07 30.95
C LYS A 17 7.86 10.64 31.78
N GLY A 18 9.07 10.09 31.60
CA GLY A 18 10.28 10.53 32.32
C GLY A 18 11.00 11.73 31.71
N LEU A 19 10.57 12.21 30.55
CA LEU A 19 11.25 13.28 29.82
C LEU A 19 10.82 14.65 30.30
N SER A 20 11.76 15.61 30.24
CA SER A 20 11.46 17.03 30.50
C SER A 20 10.57 17.62 29.40
N ALA A 21 9.68 18.55 29.75
CA ALA A 21 8.85 19.26 28.77
C ALA A 21 9.68 20.06 27.75
N SER A 22 10.95 20.38 28.04
CA SER A 22 11.87 21.01 27.11
C SER A 22 12.55 20.02 26.14
N THR A 23 12.37 18.71 26.32
CA THR A 23 12.92 17.70 25.41
C THR A 23 12.20 17.78 24.07
N PRO A 24 12.87 17.98 22.94
CA PRO A 24 12.26 17.92 21.63
C PRO A 24 11.91 16.46 21.30
N ILE A 25 10.70 16.23 20.79
CA ILE A 25 10.19 14.91 20.45
C ILE A 25 10.07 14.76 18.93
N VAL A 26 10.56 13.67 18.39
CA VAL A 26 10.33 13.26 17.00
C VAL A 26 9.63 11.91 17.01
N VAL A 27 8.46 11.85 16.39
CA VAL A 27 7.64 10.65 16.28
C VAL A 27 7.67 10.15 14.86
N PHE A 28 7.98 8.89 14.66
CA PHE A 28 7.84 8.19 13.39
C PHE A 28 6.61 7.29 13.47
N ALA A 29 5.58 7.62 12.72
CA ALA A 29 4.35 6.82 12.65
C ALA A 29 3.96 6.63 11.18
N HIS A 30 3.76 5.38 10.74
CA HIS A 30 3.47 5.14 9.32
C HIS A 30 2.17 5.84 8.90
N ILE A 31 1.06 5.57 9.58
CA ILE A 31 -0.22 6.24 9.30
C ILE A 31 -0.25 7.60 10.01
N PRO A 32 -0.70 8.67 9.32
CA PRO A 32 -0.77 9.99 9.93
C PRO A 32 -1.53 10.04 11.25
N LEU A 33 -0.94 10.69 12.26
CA LEU A 33 -1.58 10.93 13.54
C LEU A 33 -2.56 12.11 13.51
N TRP A 34 -3.10 12.42 12.34
CA TRP A 34 -4.24 13.33 12.14
C TRP A 34 -5.10 12.82 10.98
N ALA A 35 -6.36 13.26 10.94
CA ALA A 35 -7.24 12.91 9.83
C ALA A 35 -6.89 13.76 8.60
N VAL A 36 -6.14 13.19 7.66
CA VAL A 36 -5.76 13.84 6.39
C VAL A 36 -6.93 13.80 5.42
N TYR A 37 -7.48 12.61 5.19
CA TYR A 37 -8.65 12.39 4.34
C TYR A 37 -9.42 11.15 4.84
N PRO A 38 -10.41 11.35 5.73
CA PRO A 38 -11.11 10.25 6.40
C PRO A 38 -11.84 9.30 5.46
N GLU A 39 -12.34 9.81 4.32
CA GLU A 39 -13.05 9.03 3.31
C GLU A 39 -12.17 7.95 2.70
N TRP A 40 -10.86 8.17 2.63
CA TRP A 40 -9.88 7.18 2.17
C TRP A 40 -9.20 6.43 3.31
N GLY A 41 -9.64 6.64 4.53
CA GLY A 41 -9.03 6.04 5.71
C GLY A 41 -7.67 6.63 6.10
N TRP A 42 -7.30 7.79 5.55
CA TRP A 42 -6.03 8.44 5.81
C TRP A 42 -6.04 9.18 7.14
N GLY A 43 -5.64 8.48 8.17
CA GLY A 43 -5.53 8.98 9.53
C GLY A 43 -5.65 7.86 10.56
N THR A 44 -5.40 8.21 11.82
CA THR A 44 -5.41 7.29 12.97
C THR A 44 -6.55 7.69 13.91
N GLN A 45 -7.42 6.74 14.27
CA GLN A 45 -8.65 6.99 15.03
C GLN A 45 -8.39 7.48 16.46
N ASP A 46 -7.41 6.86 17.12
CA ASP A 46 -7.01 7.12 18.50
C ASP A 46 -5.81 8.09 18.61
N SER A 47 -5.49 8.79 17.54
CA SER A 47 -4.39 9.76 17.49
C SER A 47 -4.48 10.86 18.54
N ALA A 48 -5.69 11.29 18.88
CA ALA A 48 -5.92 12.33 19.89
C ALA A 48 -5.38 11.92 21.28
N GLN A 49 -5.45 10.63 21.62
CA GLN A 49 -4.91 10.10 22.87
C GLN A 49 -3.38 10.11 22.84
N ALA A 50 -2.76 9.59 21.78
CA ALA A 50 -1.31 9.62 21.62
C ALA A 50 -0.75 11.06 21.66
N LEU A 51 -1.39 11.98 20.93
CA LEU A 51 -1.02 13.39 20.92
C LEU A 51 -1.22 14.05 22.30
N GLY A 52 -2.19 13.56 23.10
CA GLY A 52 -2.41 13.99 24.47
C GLY A 52 -1.16 13.84 25.35
N TYR A 53 -0.43 12.73 25.22
CA TYR A 53 0.82 12.50 25.94
C TYR A 53 1.97 13.42 25.45
N LEU A 54 1.92 13.85 24.20
CA LEU A 54 2.98 14.61 23.55
C LEU A 54 2.81 16.14 23.69
N ARG A 55 1.61 16.64 23.88
CA ARG A 55 1.31 18.10 23.91
C ARG A 55 2.00 18.88 25.03
N ARG A 56 2.51 18.20 26.06
CA ARG A 56 3.27 18.83 27.14
C ARG A 56 4.68 19.25 26.75
N PHE A 57 5.22 18.75 25.64
CA PHE A 57 6.56 19.09 25.18
C PHE A 57 6.56 20.38 24.34
N GLY A 58 7.62 21.17 24.45
CA GLY A 58 7.72 22.46 23.76
C GLY A 58 7.81 22.36 22.24
N SER A 59 8.30 21.21 21.71
CA SER A 59 8.43 20.95 20.28
C SER A 59 8.22 19.47 20.01
N VAL A 60 7.25 19.16 19.15
CA VAL A 60 6.93 17.81 18.68
C VAL A 60 6.89 17.81 17.17
N THR A 61 7.62 16.90 16.53
CA THR A 61 7.55 16.69 15.08
C THR A 61 7.08 15.27 14.81
N VAL A 62 5.98 15.12 14.09
CA VAL A 62 5.41 13.84 13.68
C VAL A 62 5.67 13.63 12.20
N LEU A 63 6.42 12.57 11.88
CA LEU A 63 6.80 12.18 10.53
C LEU A 63 6.02 10.95 10.11
N ASN A 64 5.34 11.03 8.97
CA ASN A 64 4.43 10.00 8.49
C ASN A 64 4.73 9.60 7.04
N GLY A 65 4.32 8.38 6.67
CA GLY A 65 4.24 7.89 5.31
C GLY A 65 2.80 7.71 4.86
N HIS A 66 2.47 6.53 4.37
CA HIS A 66 1.13 6.02 4.05
C HIS A 66 0.41 6.71 2.88
N ILE A 67 0.38 8.03 2.85
CA ILE A 67 -0.38 8.79 1.85
C ILE A 67 0.41 9.10 0.57
N HIS A 68 1.71 8.82 0.57
CA HIS A 68 2.63 8.95 -0.55
C HIS A 68 2.73 10.37 -1.14
N GLN A 69 2.40 11.38 -0.36
CA GLN A 69 2.46 12.79 -0.73
C GLN A 69 3.00 13.60 0.43
N ILE A 70 3.59 14.74 0.11
CA ILE A 70 4.02 15.71 1.12
C ILE A 70 2.81 16.54 1.53
N MET A 71 2.47 16.43 2.79
CA MET A 71 1.48 17.27 3.44
C MET A 71 2.03 17.73 4.77
N GLN A 72 1.76 18.97 5.11
CA GLN A 72 2.22 19.59 6.34
C GLN A 72 1.05 20.21 7.10
N LYS A 73 1.09 20.09 8.42
CA LYS A 73 0.15 20.72 9.33
C LYS A 73 0.90 21.14 10.59
N VAL A 74 0.53 22.28 11.15
CA VAL A 74 0.99 22.69 12.48
C VAL A 74 -0.23 22.88 13.38
N GLU A 75 -0.19 22.28 14.56
CA GLU A 75 -1.24 22.39 15.57
C GLU A 75 -0.60 22.63 16.94
N GLY A 76 -0.59 23.88 17.36
CA GLY A 76 0.12 24.28 18.59
C GLY A 76 1.63 24.05 18.47
N ASN A 77 2.14 23.21 19.35
CA ASN A 77 3.57 22.81 19.40
C ASN A 77 3.87 21.54 18.62
N VAL A 78 2.90 21.00 17.87
CA VAL A 78 3.04 19.78 17.08
C VAL A 78 3.09 20.13 15.60
N SER A 79 4.15 19.74 14.92
CA SER A 79 4.30 19.81 13.46
C SER A 79 4.14 18.42 12.87
N PHE A 80 3.29 18.28 11.88
CA PHE A 80 3.08 17.04 11.13
C PHE A 80 3.66 17.17 9.73
N HIS A 81 4.33 16.13 9.27
CA HIS A 81 4.91 16.06 7.95
C HIS A 81 4.77 14.65 7.38
N THR A 82 4.25 14.53 6.17
CA THR A 82 4.18 13.26 5.44
C THR A 82 5.23 13.23 4.34
N ALA A 83 5.75 12.04 4.07
CA ALA A 83 6.75 11.82 3.04
C ALA A 83 6.14 11.32 1.72
N MET A 84 6.83 11.59 0.61
CA MET A 84 6.59 10.88 -0.65
C MET A 84 6.92 9.40 -0.49
N ALA A 85 6.38 8.56 -1.37
CA ALA A 85 6.77 7.15 -1.45
C ALA A 85 7.98 6.97 -2.36
N THR A 86 8.66 5.84 -2.21
CA THR A 86 9.72 5.38 -3.12
C THR A 86 9.20 4.34 -4.11
N ALA A 87 7.97 3.84 -3.93
CA ALA A 87 7.40 2.74 -4.71
C ALA A 87 6.39 3.21 -5.77
N PHE A 88 5.35 3.90 -5.35
CA PHE A 88 4.31 4.39 -6.25
C PHE A 88 3.64 5.65 -5.68
N PRO A 89 3.14 6.54 -6.53
CA PRO A 89 2.36 7.70 -6.08
C PRO A 89 0.90 7.32 -5.81
N GLN A 90 0.23 8.10 -4.99
CA GLN A 90 -1.22 8.05 -4.81
C GLN A 90 -1.87 9.33 -5.35
N PRO A 91 -3.16 9.31 -5.69
CA PRO A 91 -3.85 10.51 -6.15
C PRO A 91 -3.97 11.56 -5.05
N VAL A 92 -4.03 12.82 -5.44
CA VAL A 92 -4.32 13.92 -4.52
C VAL A 92 -5.73 13.73 -3.95
N PRO A 93 -5.97 13.97 -2.64
CA PRO A 93 -7.29 13.85 -2.03
C PRO A 93 -8.40 14.52 -2.84
N GLY A 94 -9.50 13.80 -3.04
CA GLY A 94 -10.66 14.27 -3.81
C GLY A 94 -10.49 14.30 -5.34
N THR A 95 -9.33 13.88 -5.89
CA THR A 95 -9.12 13.85 -7.36
C THR A 95 -9.37 12.48 -7.98
N ALA A 96 -9.63 11.46 -7.16
CA ALA A 96 -9.96 10.10 -7.59
C ALA A 96 -11.04 9.50 -6.66
N PRO A 97 -11.73 8.43 -7.08
CA PRO A 97 -12.78 7.79 -6.27
C PRO A 97 -12.24 7.12 -4.99
N SER A 98 -10.98 6.71 -4.97
CA SER A 98 -10.36 6.02 -3.83
C SER A 98 -8.86 6.28 -3.78
N ALA A 99 -8.27 6.03 -2.60
CA ALA A 99 -6.82 5.88 -2.46
C ALA A 99 -6.34 4.64 -3.22
N GLY A 100 -5.07 4.65 -3.56
CA GLY A 100 -4.41 3.53 -4.21
C GLY A 100 -3.34 3.98 -5.20
N PRO A 101 -2.62 3.05 -5.80
CA PRO A 101 -1.59 3.36 -6.77
C PRO A 101 -2.15 4.14 -7.95
N LEU A 102 -1.44 5.19 -8.33
CA LEU A 102 -1.76 6.03 -9.47
C LEU A 102 -0.74 5.77 -10.58
N ALA A 103 -1.23 5.34 -11.75
CA ALA A 103 -0.40 5.19 -12.94
C ALA A 103 0.04 6.58 -13.45
N VAL A 104 1.34 6.76 -13.58
CA VAL A 104 1.97 7.99 -14.06
C VAL A 104 2.89 7.62 -15.22
N PRO A 105 3.04 8.47 -16.27
CA PRO A 105 4.01 8.23 -17.34
C PRO A 105 5.40 7.94 -16.79
N ALA A 106 6.11 6.98 -17.39
CA ALA A 106 7.39 6.48 -16.86
C ALA A 106 8.47 7.58 -16.75
N ASP A 107 8.45 8.56 -17.63
CA ASP A 107 9.32 9.73 -17.62
C ASP A 107 9.02 10.72 -16.49
N GLU A 108 7.78 10.72 -15.97
CA GLU A 108 7.37 11.56 -14.84
C GLU A 108 7.47 10.84 -13.49
N LEU A 109 7.59 9.51 -13.47
CA LEU A 109 7.51 8.71 -12.25
C LEU A 109 8.52 9.17 -11.18
N ARG A 110 9.78 9.43 -11.57
CA ARG A 110 10.82 9.89 -10.64
C ARG A 110 10.55 11.26 -10.03
N ARG A 111 9.68 12.07 -10.62
CA ARG A 111 9.28 13.40 -10.13
C ARG A 111 8.18 13.32 -9.07
N VAL A 112 7.45 12.21 -9.01
CA VAL A 112 6.38 11.96 -8.05
C VAL A 112 6.74 10.96 -6.96
N LEU A 113 7.94 10.39 -7.02
CA LEU A 113 8.54 9.57 -5.97
C LEU A 113 9.66 10.35 -5.30
N GLY A 114 9.92 10.07 -4.02
CA GLY A 114 10.91 10.85 -3.29
C GLY A 114 11.33 10.25 -1.96
N ILE A 115 12.24 10.97 -1.32
CA ILE A 115 12.76 10.70 0.01
C ILE A 115 12.67 11.96 0.87
N THR A 116 12.51 11.77 2.17
CA THR A 116 12.57 12.84 3.16
C THR A 116 13.80 12.64 4.02
N ASN A 117 14.72 13.60 3.99
CA ASN A 117 15.89 13.63 4.85
C ASN A 117 15.57 14.37 6.14
N VAL A 118 15.87 13.75 7.27
CA VAL A 118 15.65 14.32 8.59
C VAL A 118 17.00 14.50 9.27
N ASN A 119 17.39 15.72 9.52
CA ASN A 119 18.66 16.06 10.14
C ASN A 119 18.41 16.74 11.49
N TYR A 120 18.99 16.20 12.55
CA TYR A 120 18.91 16.77 13.90
C TYR A 120 20.29 17.22 14.39
N MET A 121 20.38 18.45 14.84
CA MET A 121 21.58 19.04 15.42
C MET A 121 21.43 19.18 16.94
N ALA A 122 22.03 18.26 17.68
CA ALA A 122 21.87 18.16 19.13
C ALA A 122 22.25 19.43 19.91
N GLY A 123 23.31 20.14 19.50
CA GLY A 123 23.78 21.34 20.21
C GLY A 123 22.90 22.59 20.09
N GLY A 124 22.01 22.63 19.08
CA GLY A 124 21.11 23.75 18.83
C GLY A 124 19.61 23.35 18.87
N HIS A 125 19.32 22.07 19.10
CA HIS A 125 17.95 21.51 19.02
C HIS A 125 17.22 21.81 17.69
N HIS A 126 17.98 21.95 16.61
CA HIS A 126 17.42 22.20 15.28
C HIS A 126 17.12 20.90 14.57
N LEU A 127 15.89 20.77 14.08
CA LEU A 127 15.43 19.70 13.22
C LEU A 127 15.18 20.28 11.82
N ALA A 128 15.84 19.73 10.82
CA ALA A 128 15.56 20.04 9.42
C ALA A 128 14.93 18.83 8.75
N VAL A 129 13.78 19.04 8.11
CA VAL A 129 13.08 18.05 7.27
C VAL A 129 13.18 18.56 5.85
N VAL A 130 13.82 17.78 4.98
CA VAL A 130 14.10 18.17 3.60
C VAL A 130 13.59 17.08 2.65
N ASP A 131 12.62 17.44 1.85
CA ASP A 131 12.05 16.57 0.83
C ASP A 131 12.79 16.70 -0.49
N ALA A 132 13.00 15.59 -1.14
CA ALA A 132 13.58 15.55 -2.48
C ALA A 132 12.87 14.47 -3.32
N SER A 133 12.45 14.84 -4.53
CA SER A 133 12.03 13.84 -5.50
C SER A 133 13.21 12.99 -5.97
N LEU A 134 12.96 11.79 -6.49
CA LEU A 134 14.00 10.95 -7.08
C LEU A 134 14.58 11.55 -8.38
N ALA A 135 13.94 12.56 -8.94
CA ALA A 135 14.45 13.36 -10.07
C ALA A 135 15.34 14.53 -9.63
N GLY A 136 15.39 14.83 -8.31
CA GLY A 136 16.08 15.98 -7.78
C GLY A 136 15.33 17.30 -7.98
N THR A 137 14.05 17.25 -8.35
CA THR A 137 13.17 18.44 -8.49
C THR A 137 12.46 18.74 -7.16
N PRO A 138 12.03 19.99 -6.93
CA PRO A 138 11.21 20.35 -5.79
C PRO A 138 9.94 19.49 -5.71
N ALA A 139 9.57 19.14 -4.49
CA ALA A 139 8.44 18.23 -4.26
C ALA A 139 7.09 18.80 -4.71
N GLU A 140 6.93 20.12 -4.70
CA GLU A 140 5.72 20.82 -5.15
C GLU A 140 5.42 20.58 -6.64
N GLU A 141 6.43 20.27 -7.44
CA GLU A 141 6.28 19.95 -8.87
C GLU A 141 5.54 18.62 -9.10
N SER A 142 5.44 17.76 -8.09
CA SER A 142 4.70 16.50 -8.18
C SER A 142 3.18 16.70 -8.29
N ILE A 143 2.63 17.72 -7.66
CA ILE A 143 1.18 17.93 -7.55
C ILE A 143 0.47 18.08 -8.91
N PRO A 144 0.95 18.88 -9.86
CA PRO A 144 0.34 18.97 -11.19
C PRO A 144 0.35 17.63 -11.93
N ILE A 145 1.43 16.85 -11.81
CA ILE A 145 1.57 15.54 -12.45
C ILE A 145 0.54 14.57 -11.88
N LEU A 146 0.41 14.49 -10.54
CA LEU A 146 -0.55 13.62 -9.85
C LEU A 146 -2.00 13.98 -10.23
N LYS A 147 -2.33 15.27 -10.33
CA LYS A 147 -3.67 15.72 -10.75
C LYS A 147 -3.97 15.35 -12.20
N ALA A 148 -3.01 15.51 -13.10
CA ALA A 148 -3.17 15.16 -14.52
C ALA A 148 -3.35 13.64 -14.70
N ALA A 149 -2.57 12.83 -13.97
CA ALA A 149 -2.67 11.38 -13.99
C ALA A 149 -4.03 10.89 -13.45
N ALA A 150 -4.51 11.47 -12.35
CA ALA A 150 -5.82 11.15 -11.78
C ALA A 150 -6.97 11.47 -12.74
N ALA A 151 -6.92 12.62 -13.42
CA ALA A 151 -7.90 13.00 -14.45
C ALA A 151 -7.90 12.02 -15.64
N THR A 152 -6.73 11.56 -16.05
CA THR A 152 -6.58 10.55 -17.12
C THR A 152 -7.18 9.21 -16.71
N ALA A 153 -6.94 8.76 -15.47
CA ALA A 153 -7.51 7.54 -14.93
C ALA A 153 -9.05 7.61 -14.87
N ALA A 154 -9.60 8.73 -14.41
CA ALA A 154 -11.05 8.96 -14.35
C ALA A 154 -11.70 8.92 -15.74
N SER A 155 -11.07 9.53 -16.77
CA SER A 155 -11.59 9.52 -18.15
C SER A 155 -11.57 8.12 -18.77
N LYS A 156 -10.53 7.32 -18.50
CA LYS A 156 -10.47 5.90 -18.93
C LYS A 156 -11.57 5.06 -18.27
N ALA A 157 -11.83 5.26 -16.98
CA ALA A 157 -12.89 4.56 -16.27
C ALA A 157 -14.29 4.89 -16.82
N SER A 158 -14.55 6.15 -17.22
CA SER A 158 -15.83 6.56 -17.79
C SER A 158 -16.04 6.04 -19.22
N SER A 159 -14.98 5.83 -19.99
CA SER A 159 -15.06 5.27 -21.36
C SER A 159 -15.23 3.76 -21.40
N GLN A 160 -15.02 3.07 -20.28
CA GLN A 160 -15.20 1.62 -20.12
C GLN A 160 -16.48 1.23 -19.38
N ALA A 161 -17.46 2.12 -19.23
CA ALA A 161 -18.76 1.75 -18.68
C ALA A 161 -19.40 0.69 -19.57
N PRO A 162 -19.80 -0.48 -19.02
CA PRO A 162 -20.28 -1.59 -19.84
C PRO A 162 -21.63 -1.24 -20.45
N THR A 163 -21.69 -1.27 -21.76
CA THR A 163 -22.95 -1.39 -22.50
C THR A 163 -23.67 -2.65 -21.98
N LYS A 164 -24.86 -2.45 -21.43
CA LYS A 164 -25.71 -3.57 -21.01
C LYS A 164 -25.94 -4.49 -22.22
N THR A 165 -25.25 -5.60 -22.25
CA THR A 165 -25.55 -6.69 -23.18
C THR A 165 -26.11 -7.85 -22.39
N GLN A 166 -27.23 -8.31 -22.91
CA GLN A 166 -28.14 -9.34 -22.40
C GLN A 166 -27.42 -10.64 -22.02
N THR A 167 -27.92 -11.25 -20.98
CA THR A 167 -27.66 -12.62 -20.52
C THR A 167 -27.76 -13.63 -21.67
N PRO A 168 -26.78 -14.46 -21.92
CA PRO A 168 -27.02 -15.76 -22.55
C PRO A 168 -27.20 -16.84 -21.49
N GLN A 169 -28.26 -17.56 -21.69
CA GLN A 169 -28.69 -18.76 -20.99
C GLN A 169 -27.63 -19.85 -20.95
N ALA A 170 -27.60 -20.57 -19.83
CA ALA A 170 -26.81 -21.76 -19.62
C ALA A 170 -27.04 -22.82 -20.70
N GLN A 171 -25.96 -23.32 -21.24
CA GLN A 171 -25.98 -24.58 -21.97
C GLN A 171 -24.91 -25.52 -21.41
N ALA A 172 -25.39 -26.70 -21.01
CA ALA A 172 -24.66 -27.75 -20.33
C ALA A 172 -23.57 -28.38 -21.21
N ALA A 173 -22.63 -28.99 -20.51
CA ALA A 173 -21.45 -29.74 -20.93
C ALA A 173 -21.69 -30.79 -22.05
N PRO A 174 -20.59 -31.29 -22.62
CA PRO A 174 -20.26 -32.69 -22.25
C PRO A 174 -18.78 -32.85 -21.79
N ALA A 175 -18.65 -33.83 -20.91
CA ALA A 175 -17.42 -34.39 -20.43
C ALA A 175 -16.74 -35.26 -21.50
N SER A 176 -15.44 -35.36 -21.29
CA SER A 176 -14.53 -36.50 -21.53
C SER A 176 -13.35 -36.22 -22.44
N GLY A 177 -12.19 -36.53 -21.90
CA GLY A 177 -10.93 -36.61 -22.64
C GLY A 177 -9.73 -36.53 -21.69
N ASP A 178 -9.38 -37.66 -21.10
CA ASP A 178 -8.12 -37.94 -20.44
C ASP A 178 -6.95 -37.64 -21.39
N SER A 179 -6.04 -36.78 -20.99
CA SER A 179 -4.68 -36.69 -21.56
C SER A 179 -3.78 -36.05 -20.55
N SER A 180 -2.92 -36.82 -19.99
CA SER A 180 -1.80 -36.45 -19.12
C SER A 180 -0.77 -35.58 -19.84
N SER A 181 -0.93 -34.27 -19.72
CA SER A 181 0.13 -33.27 -19.84
C SER A 181 -0.14 -32.24 -18.75
N GLY A 182 0.81 -32.04 -17.84
CA GLY A 182 0.62 -31.26 -16.62
C GLY A 182 -0.05 -29.90 -16.90
N GLU A 183 -1.34 -29.83 -16.61
CA GLU A 183 -2.13 -28.62 -16.75
C GLU A 183 -1.63 -27.59 -15.72
N VAL A 184 -1.07 -26.51 -16.22
CA VAL A 184 -0.62 -25.40 -15.35
C VAL A 184 -1.78 -24.43 -15.21
N ALA A 185 -2.41 -24.43 -14.04
CA ALA A 185 -3.46 -23.47 -13.72
C ALA A 185 -2.85 -22.08 -13.57
N GLN A 186 -3.57 -21.06 -14.01
CA GLN A 186 -3.06 -19.68 -14.02
C GLN A 186 -3.80 -18.83 -12.99
N VAL A 187 -3.02 -17.99 -12.28
CA VAL A 187 -3.52 -16.91 -11.44
C VAL A 187 -2.88 -15.62 -11.92
N SER A 188 -3.69 -14.65 -12.27
CA SER A 188 -3.24 -13.30 -12.60
C SER A 188 -3.12 -12.48 -11.32
N ILE A 189 -2.05 -11.73 -11.20
CA ILE A 189 -1.89 -10.65 -10.24
C ILE A 189 -2.13 -9.38 -11.04
N ASP A 190 -3.25 -8.70 -10.76
CA ASP A 190 -3.65 -7.50 -11.48
C ASP A 190 -4.52 -6.62 -10.59
N ASN A 191 -4.23 -5.32 -10.59
CA ASN A 191 -4.92 -4.32 -9.79
C ASN A 191 -4.99 -4.70 -8.29
N PHE A 192 -3.86 -5.11 -7.71
CA PHE A 192 -3.72 -5.52 -6.30
C PHE A 192 -4.63 -6.69 -5.90
N ALA A 193 -4.95 -7.56 -6.83
CA ALA A 193 -5.77 -8.73 -6.57
C ALA A 193 -5.19 -9.99 -7.24
N PHE A 194 -5.42 -11.14 -6.62
CA PHE A 194 -5.23 -12.44 -7.24
C PHE A 194 -6.52 -12.83 -7.97
N THR A 195 -6.40 -13.13 -9.25
CA THR A 195 -7.57 -13.51 -10.09
C THR A 195 -7.34 -14.86 -10.77
N PRO A 196 -8.15 -15.90 -10.51
CA PRO A 196 -9.24 -15.91 -9.53
C PRO A 196 -8.73 -15.85 -8.08
N GLN A 197 -9.47 -15.20 -7.19
CA GLN A 197 -9.13 -15.12 -5.76
C GLN A 197 -9.19 -16.48 -5.07
N LYS A 198 -10.08 -17.37 -5.53
CA LYS A 198 -10.17 -18.76 -5.09
C LYS A 198 -10.06 -19.68 -6.30
N LEU A 199 -9.12 -20.60 -6.24
CA LEU A 199 -8.86 -21.58 -7.30
C LEU A 199 -8.92 -22.99 -6.71
N THR A 200 -9.70 -23.87 -7.32
CA THR A 200 -9.75 -25.31 -6.96
C THR A 200 -9.00 -26.11 -8.02
N VAL A 201 -8.07 -26.95 -7.59
CA VAL A 201 -7.25 -27.77 -8.47
C VAL A 201 -7.13 -29.20 -7.94
N LYS A 202 -6.74 -30.13 -8.81
CA LYS A 202 -6.44 -31.51 -8.42
C LYS A 202 -5.03 -31.61 -7.83
N ARG A 203 -4.82 -32.57 -6.96
CA ARG A 203 -3.49 -32.94 -6.45
C ARG A 203 -2.50 -33.14 -7.61
N GLY A 204 -1.32 -32.59 -7.46
CA GLY A 204 -0.26 -32.62 -8.48
C GLY A 204 -0.34 -31.51 -9.52
N THR A 205 -1.34 -30.63 -9.44
CA THR A 205 -1.45 -29.48 -10.35
C THR A 205 -0.39 -28.43 -10.01
N SER A 206 0.28 -27.93 -11.03
CA SER A 206 1.11 -26.74 -10.93
C SER A 206 0.29 -25.49 -11.14
N ILE A 207 0.48 -24.47 -10.31
CA ILE A 207 -0.16 -23.15 -10.46
C ILE A 207 0.93 -22.14 -10.80
N SER A 208 0.66 -21.28 -11.78
CA SER A 208 1.54 -20.17 -12.16
C SER A 208 0.85 -18.84 -11.85
N TRP A 209 1.45 -18.04 -10.98
CA TRP A 209 1.07 -16.65 -10.75
C TRP A 209 1.88 -15.76 -11.67
N THR A 210 1.21 -14.85 -12.36
CA THR A 210 1.87 -13.87 -13.23
C THR A 210 1.51 -12.47 -12.76
N ASN A 211 2.51 -11.64 -12.49
CA ASN A 211 2.29 -10.24 -12.15
C ASN A 211 2.04 -9.41 -13.42
N HIS A 212 0.86 -8.83 -13.52
CA HIS A 212 0.46 -7.90 -14.59
C HIS A 212 0.38 -6.45 -14.11
N ASP A 213 0.57 -6.20 -12.79
CA ASP A 213 0.67 -4.84 -12.27
C ASP A 213 2.02 -4.21 -12.63
N ASP A 214 2.04 -2.88 -12.66
CA ASP A 214 3.25 -2.08 -12.86
C ASP A 214 4.13 -2.00 -11.59
N ILE A 215 3.71 -2.64 -10.51
CA ILE A 215 4.39 -2.67 -9.21
C ILE A 215 4.74 -4.10 -8.80
N PRO A 216 5.76 -4.29 -7.95
CA PRO A 216 6.16 -5.60 -7.50
C PRO A 216 5.15 -6.22 -6.52
N HIS A 217 4.97 -7.54 -6.64
CA HIS A 217 4.17 -8.37 -5.75
C HIS A 217 4.95 -9.59 -5.25
N THR A 218 4.40 -10.28 -4.26
CA THR A 218 4.88 -11.59 -3.82
C THR A 218 3.70 -12.55 -3.67
N VAL A 219 4.00 -13.84 -3.62
CA VAL A 219 3.03 -14.91 -3.36
C VAL A 219 3.56 -15.73 -2.19
N ASP A 220 3.00 -15.51 -1.01
CA ASP A 220 3.51 -16.08 0.24
C ASP A 220 2.41 -16.80 1.02
N GLN A 221 2.76 -17.87 1.69
CA GLN A 221 1.87 -18.63 2.58
C GLN A 221 2.44 -18.63 4.01
N ASP A 222 1.57 -18.46 5.02
CA ASP A 222 1.99 -18.25 6.42
C ASP A 222 2.85 -19.38 6.99
N ASP A 223 2.53 -20.64 6.65
CA ASP A 223 3.31 -21.80 7.09
C ASP A 223 4.58 -22.04 6.27
N HIS A 224 4.92 -21.10 5.37
CA HIS A 224 6.09 -21.16 4.48
C HIS A 224 6.15 -22.41 3.58
N ILE A 225 5.01 -23.01 3.26
CA ILE A 225 4.94 -24.13 2.31
C ILE A 225 5.43 -23.67 0.94
N PHE A 226 5.12 -22.42 0.57
CA PHE A 226 5.69 -21.75 -0.59
C PHE A 226 5.84 -20.25 -0.35
N SER A 227 6.84 -19.67 -0.99
CA SER A 227 7.13 -18.24 -0.95
C SER A 227 7.84 -17.85 -2.23
N SER A 228 7.38 -16.82 -2.91
CA SER A 228 8.06 -16.29 -4.08
C SER A 228 9.15 -15.28 -3.69
N SER A 229 10.10 -15.05 -4.60
CA SER A 229 10.81 -13.77 -4.64
C SER A 229 9.84 -12.63 -4.97
N VAL A 230 10.32 -11.39 -4.92
CA VAL A 230 9.59 -10.25 -5.48
C VAL A 230 9.41 -10.50 -6.98
N LEU A 231 8.18 -10.35 -7.46
CA LEU A 231 7.78 -10.50 -8.85
C LEU A 231 7.54 -9.10 -9.43
N ASP A 232 8.43 -8.66 -10.29
CA ASP A 232 8.22 -7.45 -11.09
C ASP A 232 7.19 -7.69 -12.20
N THR A 233 6.80 -6.64 -12.91
CA THR A 233 5.83 -6.72 -14.02
C THR A 233 6.19 -7.81 -15.02
N ASN A 234 5.24 -8.67 -15.37
CA ASN A 234 5.34 -9.85 -16.23
C ASN A 234 6.22 -11.00 -15.68
N GLN A 235 6.75 -10.89 -14.47
CA GLN A 235 7.42 -12.02 -13.83
C GLN A 235 6.41 -13.04 -13.29
N LYS A 236 6.89 -14.28 -13.17
CA LYS A 236 6.07 -15.42 -12.78
C LYS A 236 6.69 -16.16 -11.61
N PHE A 237 5.80 -16.71 -10.78
CA PHE A 237 6.12 -17.69 -9.77
C PHE A 237 5.30 -18.96 -10.05
N GLN A 238 5.86 -20.12 -9.80
CA GLN A 238 5.17 -21.40 -9.99
C GLN A 238 5.38 -22.29 -8.78
N HIS A 239 4.29 -22.95 -8.35
CA HIS A 239 4.34 -23.96 -7.29
C HIS A 239 3.43 -25.14 -7.64
N THR A 240 3.86 -26.37 -7.30
CA THR A 240 3.09 -27.59 -7.52
C THR A 240 2.54 -28.10 -6.20
N PHE A 241 1.23 -28.28 -6.12
CA PHE A 241 0.55 -28.72 -4.90
C PHE A 241 0.43 -30.25 -4.88
N THR A 242 1.18 -30.89 -3.98
CA THR A 242 1.24 -32.35 -3.82
C THR A 242 0.29 -32.90 -2.77
N ASP A 243 -0.18 -32.06 -1.86
CA ASP A 243 -1.01 -32.47 -0.75
C ASP A 243 -2.41 -31.84 -0.84
N PRO A 244 -3.48 -32.59 -0.53
CA PRO A 244 -4.82 -32.04 -0.49
C PRO A 244 -4.97 -31.08 0.69
N GLY A 245 -5.77 -30.03 0.51
CA GLY A 245 -5.97 -29.03 1.56
C GLY A 245 -6.40 -27.68 1.04
N GLN A 246 -6.55 -26.74 1.97
CA GLN A 246 -6.83 -25.34 1.66
C GLN A 246 -5.61 -24.50 2.05
N PHE A 247 -5.05 -23.80 1.07
CA PHE A 247 -3.87 -22.99 1.21
C PHE A 247 -4.25 -21.52 1.02
N LEU A 248 -4.31 -20.77 2.12
CA LEU A 248 -4.43 -19.32 2.09
C LEU A 248 -3.06 -18.74 1.80
N TYR A 249 -3.04 -17.74 0.94
CA TYR A 249 -1.81 -17.02 0.60
C TYR A 249 -2.09 -15.53 0.42
N TYR A 250 -1.04 -14.74 0.45
CA TYR A 250 -1.12 -13.29 0.41
C TYR A 250 0.11 -12.67 -0.26
N CYS A 251 0.03 -11.38 -0.55
CA CYS A 251 1.19 -10.60 -0.96
C CYS A 251 1.81 -9.96 0.29
N ARG A 252 3.09 -10.26 0.57
CA ARG A 252 3.82 -9.71 1.71
C ARG A 252 4.00 -8.19 1.64
N LEU A 253 4.08 -7.64 0.42
CA LEU A 253 4.15 -6.20 0.19
C LEU A 253 2.78 -5.52 0.34
N HIS A 254 1.68 -6.27 0.15
CA HIS A 254 0.31 -5.79 0.19
C HIS A 254 -0.57 -6.77 1.00
N PRO A 255 -0.52 -6.77 2.33
CA PRO A 255 -1.12 -7.84 3.17
C PRO A 255 -2.64 -8.01 3.05
N LYS A 256 -3.35 -7.01 2.54
CA LYS A 256 -4.79 -7.13 2.25
C LYS A 256 -5.10 -7.91 0.95
N MET A 257 -4.10 -8.11 0.12
CA MET A 257 -4.20 -8.88 -1.11
C MET A 257 -4.02 -10.36 -0.79
N THR A 258 -5.13 -11.08 -0.75
CA THR A 258 -5.19 -12.49 -0.35
C THR A 258 -5.81 -13.37 -1.42
N GLY A 259 -5.41 -14.63 -1.45
CA GLY A 259 -5.99 -15.65 -2.30
C GLY A 259 -6.09 -17.01 -1.60
N THR A 260 -6.76 -17.97 -2.23
CA THR A 260 -6.95 -19.31 -1.69
C THR A 260 -6.82 -20.35 -2.80
N VAL A 261 -5.98 -21.34 -2.59
CA VAL A 261 -5.95 -22.56 -3.40
C VAL A 261 -6.59 -23.69 -2.62
N VAL A 262 -7.52 -24.39 -3.24
CA VAL A 262 -8.13 -25.63 -2.72
C VAL A 262 -7.64 -26.78 -3.58
N VAL A 263 -7.02 -27.77 -2.95
CA VAL A 263 -6.48 -28.97 -3.60
C VAL A 263 -7.31 -30.18 -3.21
N GLU A 264 -7.88 -30.85 -4.20
CA GLU A 264 -8.74 -32.04 -4.05
C GLU A 264 -8.03 -33.33 -4.51
#